data_ee5f704363f27c356cc169d1163a19c5
#
_entry.id   ee5f704363f27c356cc169d1163a19c5
#
_cell.length_a   1.000
_cell.length_b   1.000
_cell.length_c   1.000
_cell.angle_alpha   90.00
_cell.angle_beta   90.00
_cell.angle_gamma   90.00
#
_symmetry.space_group_name_H-M   'P 1'
#
loop_
_entity.id
_entity.type
_entity.pdbx_description
1 polymer ?
#
loop_
_entity_poly.entity_id
_entity_poly.type
_entity_poly.pdbx_seq_one_letter_code
_entity_poly.pdbx_strand_id
1 'polypeptide(L)'
;MLDLIITYRFAFTAVILFTIGFVNVMVQKNLIKKVVGFNIMDSAVFLLLASLGYVEGGVAPIVGDVGHHPLYINPIPSGLVLTGIVVSVSITAFALALIQRVYRRYGTIELDELLERAKKEAD
;
A
#
# COMPACT_ATOMS: atom_id res chain seq x y z
N MET A 1 3.15 -21.79 19.13
CA MET A 1 3.76 -20.91 18.11
C MET A 1 3.11 -21.07 16.74
N LEU A 2 2.98 -22.29 16.26
CA LEU A 2 2.34 -22.56 14.96
C LEU A 2 0.88 -22.08 14.93
N ASP A 3 0.12 -22.35 16.01
CA ASP A 3 -1.28 -21.93 16.11
C ASP A 3 -1.42 -20.41 16.07
N LEU A 4 -0.48 -19.70 16.69
CA LEU A 4 -0.46 -18.24 16.68
C LEU A 4 -0.22 -17.71 15.25
N ILE A 5 0.69 -18.33 14.52
CA ILE A 5 0.99 -17.96 13.13
C ILE A 5 -0.23 -18.18 12.25
N ILE A 6 -0.92 -19.32 12.41
CA ILE A 6 -2.12 -19.63 11.63
C ILE A 6 -3.23 -18.64 11.96
N THR A 7 -3.41 -18.28 13.23
CA THR A 7 -4.46 -17.35 13.67
C THR A 7 -4.23 -15.94 13.10
N TYR A 8 -2.99 -15.48 13.07
CA TYR A 8 -2.64 -14.14 12.61
C TYR A 8 -1.95 -14.12 11.24
N ARG A 9 -2.23 -15.12 10.40
CA ARG A 9 -1.57 -15.29 9.09
C ARG A 9 -1.64 -14.04 8.21
N PHE A 10 -2.78 -13.36 8.20
CA PHE A 10 -2.94 -12.14 7.39
C PHE A 10 -2.12 -10.97 7.94
N ALA A 11 -2.08 -10.83 9.26
CA ALA A 11 -1.28 -9.80 9.92
C ALA A 11 0.21 -10.02 9.67
N PHE A 12 0.70 -11.25 9.78
CA PHE A 12 2.09 -11.57 9.49
C PHE A 12 2.46 -11.28 8.05
N THR A 13 1.58 -11.67 7.10
CA THR A 13 1.78 -11.39 5.68
C THR A 13 1.84 -9.87 5.44
N ALA A 14 0.95 -9.11 6.06
CA ALA A 14 0.92 -7.66 5.92
C ALA A 14 2.22 -7.02 6.44
N VAL A 15 2.73 -7.48 7.58
CA VAL A 15 3.99 -6.97 8.16
C VAL A 15 5.16 -7.27 7.24
N ILE A 16 5.22 -8.48 6.69
CA ILE A 16 6.29 -8.88 5.77
C ILE A 16 6.24 -8.02 4.51
N LEU A 17 5.06 -7.85 3.91
CA LEU A 17 4.89 -7.02 2.71
C LEU A 17 5.25 -5.56 2.98
N PHE A 18 4.84 -5.02 4.13
CA PHE A 18 5.17 -3.65 4.50
C PHE A 18 6.70 -3.48 4.62
N THR A 19 7.36 -4.43 5.25
CA THR A 19 8.82 -4.40 5.40
C THR A 19 9.51 -4.45 4.04
N ILE A 20 9.03 -5.30 3.14
CA ILE A 20 9.59 -5.40 1.78
C ILE A 20 9.43 -4.07 1.04
N GLY A 21 8.25 -3.45 1.09
CA GLY A 21 7.99 -2.16 0.46
C GLY A 21 8.84 -1.05 1.05
N PHE A 22 8.97 -1.01 2.37
CA PHE A 22 9.77 -0.02 3.07
C PHE A 22 11.25 -0.13 2.69
N VAL A 23 11.80 -1.33 2.69
CA VAL A 23 13.20 -1.56 2.27
C VAL A 23 13.40 -1.14 0.83
N ASN A 24 12.44 -1.45 -0.04
CA ASN A 24 12.51 -1.05 -1.45
C ASN A 24 12.56 0.47 -1.60
N VAL A 25 11.73 1.20 -0.85
CA VAL A 25 11.74 2.67 -0.87
C VAL A 25 13.09 3.23 -0.39
N MET A 26 13.66 2.62 0.64
CA MET A 26 14.92 3.11 1.22
C MET A 26 16.13 2.80 0.36
N VAL A 27 16.15 1.64 -0.29
CA VAL A 27 17.33 1.15 -1.02
C VAL A 27 17.35 1.60 -2.47
N GLN A 28 16.19 1.66 -3.12
CA GLN A 28 16.12 1.99 -4.54
C GLN A 28 16.44 3.47 -4.78
N LYS A 29 17.24 3.72 -5.79
CA LYS A 29 17.61 5.08 -6.22
C LYS A 29 16.74 5.59 -7.36
N ASN A 30 16.13 4.67 -8.12
CA ASN A 30 15.21 5.01 -9.19
C ASN A 30 13.88 5.49 -8.60
N LEU A 31 13.41 6.66 -9.00
CA LEU A 31 12.19 7.25 -8.45
C LEU A 31 10.95 6.41 -8.74
N ILE A 32 10.86 5.80 -9.93
CA ILE A 32 9.73 4.93 -10.28
C ILE A 32 9.72 3.69 -9.37
N LYS A 33 10.89 3.11 -9.10
CA LYS A 33 10.99 1.97 -8.18
C LYS A 33 10.61 2.34 -6.76
N LYS A 34 10.89 3.57 -6.33
CA LYS A 34 10.44 4.08 -5.02
C LYS A 34 8.90 4.13 -4.96
N VAL A 35 8.26 4.58 -6.03
CA VAL A 35 6.79 4.61 -6.11
C VAL A 35 6.22 3.19 -6.04
N VAL A 36 6.85 2.22 -6.72
CA VAL A 36 6.45 0.81 -6.63
C VAL A 36 6.56 0.30 -5.20
N GLY A 37 7.66 0.60 -4.52
CA GLY A 37 7.83 0.23 -3.11
C GLY A 37 6.75 0.84 -2.22
N PHE A 38 6.42 2.10 -2.43
CA PHE A 38 5.35 2.79 -1.71
C PHE A 38 4.01 2.10 -1.94
N ASN A 39 3.71 1.69 -3.17
CA ASN A 39 2.48 0.96 -3.49
C ASN A 39 2.43 -0.40 -2.80
N ILE A 40 3.56 -1.09 -2.65
CA ILE A 40 3.62 -2.33 -1.90
C ILE A 40 3.27 -2.08 -0.42
N MET A 41 3.78 -0.99 0.16
CA MET A 41 3.45 -0.61 1.53
C MET A 41 1.96 -0.34 1.69
N ASP A 42 1.35 0.40 0.75
CA ASP A 42 -0.08 0.67 0.76
C ASP A 42 -0.90 -0.63 0.72
N SER A 43 -0.52 -1.55 -0.16
CA SER A 43 -1.18 -2.84 -0.27
C SER A 43 -1.10 -3.63 1.03
N ALA A 44 0.05 -3.56 1.71
CA ALA A 44 0.23 -4.23 3.00
C ALA A 44 -0.71 -3.65 4.07
N VAL A 45 -0.85 -2.32 4.12
CA VAL A 45 -1.77 -1.66 5.05
C VAL A 45 -3.21 -2.04 4.73
N PHE A 46 -3.58 -2.09 3.45
CA PHE A 46 -4.93 -2.49 3.04
C PHE A 46 -5.24 -3.94 3.44
N LEU A 47 -4.26 -4.83 3.27
CA LEU A 47 -4.41 -6.23 3.71
C LEU A 47 -4.63 -6.30 5.23
N LEU A 48 -3.87 -5.52 5.99
CA LEU A 48 -4.02 -5.48 7.45
C LEU A 48 -5.40 -4.98 7.85
N LEU A 49 -5.87 -3.88 7.24
CA LEU A 49 -7.20 -3.34 7.52
C LEU A 49 -8.31 -4.31 7.15
N ALA A 50 -8.19 -4.97 5.99
CA ALA A 50 -9.16 -5.97 5.58
C ALA A 50 -9.18 -7.16 6.54
N SER A 51 -8.01 -7.56 7.04
CA SER A 51 -7.92 -8.69 7.98
C SER A 51 -8.57 -8.39 9.33
N LEU A 52 -8.56 -7.12 9.75
CA LEU A 52 -9.21 -6.71 11.00
C LEU A 52 -10.72 -6.86 10.93
N GLY A 53 -11.31 -6.72 9.73
CA GLY A 53 -12.74 -6.91 9.53
C GLY A 53 -13.14 -8.36 9.25
N TYR A 54 -12.16 -9.23 9.04
CA TYR A 54 -12.43 -10.63 8.70
C TYR A 54 -12.88 -11.41 9.92
N VAL A 55 -13.96 -12.16 9.75
CA VAL A 55 -14.48 -13.09 10.75
C VAL A 55 -14.52 -14.47 10.11
N GLU A 56 -13.83 -15.45 10.70
CA GLU A 56 -13.80 -16.81 10.19
C GLU A 56 -15.21 -17.39 10.16
N GLY A 57 -15.62 -17.88 8.98
CA GLY A 57 -16.98 -18.34 8.77
C GLY A 57 -18.00 -17.22 8.57
N GLY A 58 -17.54 -15.95 8.58
CA GLY A 58 -18.40 -14.79 8.37
C GLY A 58 -18.82 -14.63 6.91
N VAL A 59 -19.91 -13.91 6.69
CA VAL A 59 -20.46 -13.62 5.38
C VAL A 59 -20.46 -12.10 5.13
N ALA A 60 -20.65 -11.71 3.88
CA ALA A 60 -20.75 -10.30 3.53
C ALA A 60 -21.86 -9.62 4.35
N PRO A 61 -21.66 -8.35 4.79
CA PRO A 61 -22.63 -7.66 5.66
C PRO A 61 -23.82 -7.12 4.86
N ILE A 62 -24.44 -7.99 4.08
CA ILE A 62 -25.67 -7.70 3.34
C ILE A 62 -26.80 -8.40 4.09
N VAL A 63 -27.68 -7.60 4.67
CA VAL A 63 -28.80 -8.12 5.43
C VAL A 63 -29.89 -8.54 4.44
N GLY A 64 -30.12 -9.84 4.34
CA GLY A 64 -31.19 -10.42 3.55
C GLY A 64 -32.34 -10.90 4.42
N ASP A 65 -33.45 -11.20 3.79
CA ASP A 65 -34.71 -11.63 4.43
C ASP A 65 -34.66 -13.10 4.90
N VAL A 66 -33.54 -13.55 5.42
CA VAL A 66 -33.33 -14.91 5.82
C VAL A 66 -33.45 -14.99 7.34
N GLY A 67 -34.35 -15.77 7.85
CA GLY A 67 -34.59 -15.93 9.28
C GLY A 67 -33.46 -16.56 10.09
N HIS A 68 -32.25 -16.52 9.58
CA HIS A 68 -31.04 -16.93 10.25
C HIS A 68 -30.20 -15.72 10.60
N HIS A 69 -29.48 -15.77 11.70
CA HIS A 69 -28.53 -14.73 12.12
C HIS A 69 -27.12 -15.16 11.73
N PRO A 70 -26.70 -14.96 10.44
CA PRO A 70 -25.37 -15.34 10.03
C PRO A 70 -24.33 -14.45 10.69
N LEU A 71 -23.11 -14.98 10.82
CA LEU A 71 -21.99 -14.23 11.32
C LEU A 71 -21.47 -13.30 10.20
N TYR A 72 -21.63 -11.99 10.38
CA TYR A 72 -21.19 -11.01 9.39
C TYR A 72 -19.76 -10.57 9.65
N ILE A 73 -19.03 -10.26 8.56
CA ILE A 73 -17.74 -9.57 8.68
C ILE A 73 -18.00 -8.09 8.96
N ASN A 74 -17.02 -7.43 9.60
CA ASN A 74 -17.11 -6.01 9.86
C ASN A 74 -16.93 -5.22 8.56
N PRO A 75 -17.90 -4.39 8.12
CA PRO A 75 -17.76 -3.65 6.86
C PRO A 75 -16.91 -2.38 6.95
N ILE A 76 -16.66 -1.84 8.14
CA ILE A 76 -15.93 -0.59 8.32
C ILE A 76 -14.48 -0.68 7.83
N PRO A 77 -13.67 -1.69 8.22
CA PRO A 77 -12.32 -1.83 7.66
C PRO A 77 -12.30 -1.97 6.14
N SER A 78 -13.25 -2.69 5.57
CA SER A 78 -13.36 -2.85 4.12
C SER A 78 -13.70 -1.53 3.42
N GLY A 79 -14.56 -0.72 4.02
CA GLY A 79 -14.88 0.63 3.53
C GLY A 79 -13.67 1.56 3.57
N LEU A 80 -12.87 1.48 4.63
CA LEU A 80 -11.62 2.24 4.74
C LEU A 80 -10.61 1.82 3.67
N VAL A 81 -10.52 0.54 3.36
CA VAL A 81 -9.66 0.03 2.29
C VAL A 81 -10.10 0.59 0.94
N LEU A 82 -11.39 0.61 0.65
CA LEU A 82 -11.91 1.17 -0.59
C LEU A 82 -11.56 2.65 -0.75
N THR A 83 -11.74 3.44 0.31
CA THR A 83 -11.32 4.85 0.33
C THR A 83 -9.83 4.98 0.13
N GLY A 84 -9.04 4.14 0.80
CA GLY A 84 -7.58 4.12 0.69
C GLY A 84 -7.10 3.79 -0.71
N ILE A 85 -7.78 2.89 -1.42
CA ILE A 85 -7.44 2.55 -2.81
C ILE A 85 -7.57 3.77 -3.71
N VAL A 86 -8.64 4.53 -3.59
CA VAL A 86 -8.84 5.76 -4.37
C VAL A 86 -7.75 6.77 -4.08
N VAL A 87 -7.42 6.99 -2.81
CA VAL A 87 -6.36 7.91 -2.39
C VAL A 87 -5.00 7.43 -2.91
N SER A 88 -4.72 6.15 -2.80
CA SER A 88 -3.45 5.56 -3.24
C SER A 88 -3.24 5.73 -4.74
N VAL A 89 -4.26 5.49 -5.55
CA VAL A 89 -4.20 5.68 -7.00
C VAL A 89 -3.96 7.14 -7.34
N SER A 90 -4.62 8.07 -6.64
CA SER A 90 -4.45 9.51 -6.86
C SER A 90 -3.04 9.96 -6.53
N ILE A 91 -2.49 9.52 -5.40
CA ILE A 91 -1.11 9.85 -4.98
C ILE A 91 -0.10 9.26 -5.97
N THR A 92 -0.32 8.03 -6.42
CA THR A 92 0.57 7.38 -7.39
C THR A 92 0.59 8.16 -8.72
N ALA A 93 -0.57 8.55 -9.22
CA ALA A 93 -0.68 9.34 -10.44
C ALA A 93 0.03 10.69 -10.29
N PHE A 94 -0.16 11.35 -9.16
CA PHE A 94 0.50 12.63 -8.86
C PHE A 94 2.02 12.46 -8.79
N ALA A 95 2.49 11.42 -8.10
CA ALA A 95 3.92 11.13 -7.98
C ALA A 95 4.56 10.84 -9.34
N LEU A 96 3.90 10.05 -10.18
CA LEU A 96 4.40 9.75 -11.52
C LEU A 96 4.44 11.01 -12.40
N ALA A 97 3.46 11.90 -12.27
CA ALA A 97 3.45 13.17 -12.99
C ALA A 97 4.62 14.07 -12.54
N LEU A 98 4.92 14.11 -11.24
CA LEU A 98 6.08 14.85 -10.73
C LEU A 98 7.39 14.25 -11.22
N ILE A 99 7.50 12.93 -11.26
CA ILE A 99 8.69 12.23 -11.76
C ILE A 99 8.91 12.57 -13.24
N GLN A 100 7.83 12.62 -14.02
CA GLN A 100 7.91 13.01 -15.43
C GLN A 100 8.44 14.43 -15.59
N ARG A 101 7.97 15.37 -14.77
CA ARG A 101 8.47 16.76 -14.78
C ARG A 101 9.93 16.84 -14.39
N VAL A 102 10.33 16.10 -13.37
CA VAL A 102 11.72 16.02 -12.92
C VAL A 102 12.60 15.46 -14.04
N TYR A 103 12.15 14.41 -14.70
CA TYR A 103 12.88 13.83 -15.82
C TYR A 103 13.07 14.84 -16.99
N ARG A 104 12.02 15.60 -17.30
CA ARG A 104 12.10 16.62 -18.36
C ARG A 104 13.09 17.73 -18.02
N ARG A 105 13.18 18.10 -16.74
CA ARG A 105 14.04 19.17 -16.27
C ARG A 105 15.50 18.72 -16.15
N TYR A 106 15.74 17.56 -15.57
CA TYR A 106 17.08 17.08 -15.22
C TYR A 106 17.57 15.95 -16.11
N GLY A 107 16.70 15.32 -16.90
CA GLY A 107 17.06 14.24 -17.79
C GLY A 107 17.37 12.91 -17.12
N THR A 108 17.06 12.78 -15.83
CA THR A 108 17.30 11.55 -15.06
C THR A 108 16.24 11.34 -14.00
N ILE A 109 15.99 10.08 -13.68
CA ILE A 109 15.15 9.68 -12.56
C ILE A 109 15.92 8.93 -11.47
N GLU A 110 17.24 8.84 -11.63
CA GLU A 110 18.11 8.28 -10.59
C GLU A 110 18.41 9.36 -9.55
N LEU A 111 18.16 9.05 -8.29
CA LEU A 111 18.23 10.00 -7.19
C LEU A 111 19.63 10.64 -7.07
N ASP A 112 20.69 9.84 -7.16
CA ASP A 112 22.06 10.31 -7.02
C ASP A 112 22.41 11.32 -8.11
N GLU A 113 22.11 11.00 -9.37
CA GLU A 113 22.35 11.89 -10.50
C GLU A 113 21.50 13.14 -10.41
N LEU A 114 20.25 12.99 -9.97
CA LEU A 114 19.32 14.09 -9.80
C LEU A 114 19.85 15.10 -8.78
N LEU A 115 20.32 14.62 -7.64
CA LEU A 115 20.88 15.47 -6.57
C LEU A 115 22.13 16.21 -7.06
N GLU A 116 23.00 15.54 -7.81
CA GLU A 116 24.18 16.18 -8.40
C GLU A 116 23.79 17.29 -9.35
N ARG A 117 22.85 17.03 -10.26
CA ARG A 117 22.40 18.01 -11.25
C ARG A 117 21.67 19.18 -10.58
N ALA A 118 20.85 18.93 -9.59
CA ALA A 118 20.16 19.96 -8.82
C ALA A 118 21.17 20.83 -8.05
N LYS A 119 22.20 20.21 -7.49
CA LYS A 119 23.26 20.92 -6.77
C LYS A 119 24.07 21.83 -7.70
N LYS A 120 24.38 21.36 -8.91
CA LYS A 120 25.06 22.19 -9.92
C LYS A 120 24.21 23.37 -10.37
N GLU A 121 22.89 23.17 -10.47
CA GLU A 121 21.98 24.26 -10.86
C GLU A 121 21.85 25.31 -9.75
N ALA A 122 21.96 24.91 -8.49
CA ALA A 122 21.92 25.84 -7.35
C ALA A 122 23.17 26.67 -7.19
N ASP A 123 24.31 26.15 -7.66
CA ASP A 123 25.59 26.86 -7.67
C ASP A 123 25.72 27.71 -8.96
#